data_04658128469503e24a34a19eba2b6791
#
_entry.id   04658128469503e24a34a19eba2b6791
#
_cell.length_a   1.000
_cell.length_b   1.000
_cell.length_c   1.000
_cell.angle_alpha   90.00
_cell.angle_beta   90.00
_cell.angle_gamma   90.00
#
_symmetry.space_group_name_H-M   'P 1'
#
loop_
_entity.id
_entity.type
_entity.pdbx_description
1 polymer ?
#
loop_
_entity_poly.entity_id
_entity_poly.type
_entity_poly.pdbx_seq_one_letter_code
_entity_poly.pdbx_strand_id
1 'polypeptide(L)'
;MSSYSAQQSSISENNRSRILQYLYHNGISSRAQIAKAIELTPAAITKITAKLLFRDVIEETGDMEGDKNRRSIGLNLNCAKYHVVGVKFARSLVQIAVFDLKCNRISLTDLPTGDEEHIPETVEQIRATVRQLIADDSSIVAVGMAVPGPYLVEEGRTALVSSMQGWRQVNFIKEFSEAFNVPVFVEQDARAGALAQFLFNPELSEGSLAYYLLGEGIGLGIIDNGSIYYGAHGTATEIGHISVDVNGKPCDCGNIGCLERYCSANAIHERLNEQPSIVPGCEAMTHAQACTALFAKAAAGDKAAMDLTSEVARYIGYGAVNIINAFNPTHIVLGDIISQAGQPLLNEVKKVVRERTIPEVGHDTKITLSNLPTDATVSGAAAVAITNFLEHPSMFFDVA
;
A
#
# COMPACT_ATOMS: atom_id res chain seq x y z
N MET A 1 11.51 -0.28 -39.34
CA MET A 1 10.20 0.29 -38.90
C MET A 1 10.31 0.43 -37.41
N SER A 2 10.60 1.57 -37.04
CA SER A 2 11.04 1.61 -35.91
C SER A 2 10.94 2.68 -34.82
N SER A 3 11.68 3.65 -34.66
CA SER A 3 11.68 4.60 -33.55
C SER A 3 10.45 5.51 -33.52
N TYR A 4 9.94 5.88 -34.70
CA TYR A 4 8.79 6.79 -34.80
C TYR A 4 7.46 6.15 -34.36
N SER A 5 7.23 4.88 -34.68
CA SER A 5 6.03 4.14 -34.24
C SER A 5 6.05 3.85 -32.74
N ALA A 6 7.20 3.51 -32.17
CA ALA A 6 7.38 3.31 -30.74
C ALA A 6 7.18 4.62 -29.95
N GLN A 7 7.66 5.73 -30.45
CA GLN A 7 7.47 7.04 -29.83
C GLN A 7 5.99 7.50 -29.88
N GLN A 8 5.28 7.20 -30.97
CA GLN A 8 3.87 7.54 -31.12
C GLN A 8 2.96 6.67 -30.27
N SER A 9 3.30 5.38 -30.07
CA SER A 9 2.59 4.49 -29.14
C SER A 9 2.78 4.93 -27.70
N SER A 10 4.00 5.31 -27.30
CA SER A 10 4.31 5.81 -25.96
C SER A 10 3.57 7.13 -25.64
N ILE A 11 3.51 8.08 -26.58
CA ILE A 11 2.74 9.33 -26.40
C ILE A 11 1.23 9.03 -26.26
N SER A 12 0.71 8.09 -27.05
CA SER A 12 -0.70 7.70 -26.99
C SER A 12 -1.03 7.03 -25.65
N GLU A 13 -0.14 6.17 -25.14
CA GLU A 13 -0.28 5.52 -23.83
C GLU A 13 -0.28 6.55 -22.70
N ASN A 14 0.68 7.42 -22.67
CA ASN A 14 0.76 8.48 -21.67
C ASN A 14 -0.49 9.37 -21.65
N ASN A 15 -1.03 9.72 -22.82
CA ASN A 15 -2.26 10.53 -22.87
C ASN A 15 -3.49 9.77 -22.38
N ARG A 16 -3.60 8.46 -22.62
CA ARG A 16 -4.67 7.60 -22.05
C ARG A 16 -4.55 7.54 -20.54
N SER A 17 -3.37 7.25 -20.04
CA SER A 17 -3.07 7.21 -18.61
C SER A 17 -3.46 8.51 -17.92
N ARG A 18 -3.06 9.68 -18.46
CA ARG A 18 -3.39 10.99 -17.89
C ARG A 18 -4.90 11.25 -17.84
N ILE A 19 -5.67 10.80 -18.85
CA ILE A 19 -7.13 10.90 -18.82
C ILE A 19 -7.74 10.01 -17.73
N LEU A 20 -7.29 8.76 -17.61
CA LEU A 20 -7.80 7.82 -16.61
C LEU A 20 -7.47 8.28 -15.19
N GLN A 21 -6.22 8.70 -14.94
CA GLN A 21 -5.81 9.26 -13.65
C GLN A 21 -6.61 10.52 -13.30
N TYR A 22 -6.83 11.42 -14.27
CA TYR A 22 -7.62 12.61 -14.05
C TYR A 22 -9.06 12.26 -13.63
N LEU A 23 -9.72 11.35 -14.36
CA LEU A 23 -11.08 10.91 -14.05
C LEU A 23 -11.14 10.16 -12.71
N TYR A 24 -10.12 9.40 -12.40
CA TYR A 24 -10.04 8.68 -11.12
C TYR A 24 -10.04 9.62 -9.93
N HIS A 25 -9.23 10.68 -9.97
CA HIS A 25 -9.07 11.64 -8.87
C HIS A 25 -10.18 12.70 -8.83
N ASN A 26 -10.67 13.14 -9.99
CA ASN A 26 -11.61 14.27 -10.09
C ASN A 26 -13.08 13.83 -10.31
N GLY A 27 -13.31 12.53 -10.58
CA GLY A 27 -14.65 12.00 -10.85
C GLY A 27 -15.22 12.54 -12.17
N ILE A 28 -16.55 12.73 -12.19
CA ILE A 28 -17.28 13.11 -13.40
C ILE A 28 -16.77 14.43 -13.97
N SER A 29 -16.33 14.40 -15.22
CA SER A 29 -15.75 15.55 -15.89
C SER A 29 -16.10 15.59 -17.39
N SER A 30 -16.35 16.78 -17.94
CA SER A 30 -16.57 16.95 -19.37
C SER A 30 -15.26 16.85 -20.15
N ARG A 31 -15.36 16.52 -21.45
CA ARG A 31 -14.19 16.51 -22.36
C ARG A 31 -13.42 17.83 -22.35
N ALA A 32 -14.13 18.95 -22.19
CA ALA A 32 -13.51 20.28 -22.14
C ALA A 32 -12.71 20.51 -20.84
N GLN A 33 -13.25 20.06 -19.70
CA GLN A 33 -12.54 20.12 -18.41
C GLN A 33 -11.27 19.26 -18.43
N ILE A 34 -11.40 18.02 -18.93
CA ILE A 34 -10.26 17.10 -19.08
C ILE A 34 -9.20 17.76 -20.00
N ALA A 35 -9.61 18.25 -21.20
CA ALA A 35 -8.70 18.87 -22.15
C ALA A 35 -7.89 20.03 -21.52
N LYS A 36 -8.56 20.87 -20.75
CA LYS A 36 -7.95 22.01 -20.05
C LYS A 36 -6.98 21.57 -18.97
N ALA A 37 -7.39 20.57 -18.16
CA ALA A 37 -6.61 20.13 -17.00
C ALA A 37 -5.31 19.42 -17.39
N ILE A 38 -5.36 18.59 -18.44
CA ILE A 38 -4.19 17.82 -18.88
C ILE A 38 -3.51 18.40 -20.13
N GLU A 39 -3.88 19.63 -20.54
CA GLU A 39 -3.26 20.39 -21.63
C GLU A 39 -3.24 19.62 -22.97
N LEU A 40 -4.34 18.95 -23.31
CA LEU A 40 -4.52 18.29 -24.59
C LEU A 40 -5.55 19.02 -25.46
N THR A 41 -5.42 18.84 -26.79
CA THR A 41 -6.40 19.42 -27.72
C THR A 41 -7.76 18.73 -27.61
N PRO A 42 -8.89 19.44 -27.81
CA PRO A 42 -10.22 18.82 -27.81
C PRO A 42 -10.36 17.65 -28.79
N ALA A 43 -9.69 17.73 -29.95
CA ALA A 43 -9.67 16.66 -30.95
C ALA A 43 -8.98 15.38 -30.42
N ALA A 44 -7.85 15.54 -29.70
CA ALA A 44 -7.15 14.42 -29.09
C ALA A 44 -8.01 13.77 -27.99
N ILE A 45 -8.62 14.57 -27.11
CA ILE A 45 -9.53 14.06 -26.06
C ILE A 45 -10.68 13.29 -26.68
N THR A 46 -11.36 13.84 -27.72
CA THR A 46 -12.48 13.17 -28.37
C THR A 46 -12.06 11.81 -28.95
N LYS A 47 -10.91 11.76 -29.62
CA LYS A 47 -10.41 10.49 -30.20
C LYS A 47 -10.06 9.46 -29.15
N ILE A 48 -9.42 9.86 -28.04
CA ILE A 48 -9.01 8.93 -26.98
C ILE A 48 -10.23 8.46 -26.20
N THR A 49 -11.10 9.39 -25.77
CA THR A 49 -12.31 9.02 -24.99
C THR A 49 -13.28 8.16 -25.77
N ALA A 50 -13.38 8.31 -27.11
CA ALA A 50 -14.20 7.40 -27.92
C ALA A 50 -13.72 5.94 -27.84
N LYS A 51 -12.41 5.71 -27.82
CA LYS A 51 -11.85 4.36 -27.65
C LYS A 51 -12.07 3.80 -26.23
N LEU A 52 -11.90 4.64 -25.21
CA LEU A 52 -12.15 4.23 -23.83
C LEU A 52 -13.63 3.92 -23.57
N LEU A 53 -14.56 4.67 -24.15
CA LEU A 53 -16.01 4.39 -24.14
C LEU A 53 -16.34 3.08 -24.84
N PHE A 54 -15.73 2.82 -26.00
CA PHE A 54 -15.95 1.57 -26.74
C PHE A 54 -15.54 0.31 -25.95
N ARG A 55 -14.61 0.45 -25.03
CA ARG A 55 -14.15 -0.62 -24.13
C ARG A 55 -14.82 -0.60 -22.76
N ASP A 56 -15.81 0.26 -22.55
CA ASP A 56 -16.48 0.47 -21.26
C ASP A 56 -15.54 0.82 -20.11
N VAL A 57 -14.33 1.33 -20.40
CA VAL A 57 -13.38 1.80 -19.38
C VAL A 57 -13.87 3.07 -18.73
N ILE A 58 -14.50 3.92 -19.52
CA ILE A 58 -15.22 5.12 -19.07
C ILE A 58 -16.67 5.04 -19.56
N GLU A 59 -17.54 5.79 -18.91
CA GLU A 59 -18.96 5.86 -19.23
C GLU A 59 -19.43 7.31 -19.37
N GLU A 60 -20.53 7.53 -20.09
CA GLU A 60 -21.20 8.82 -20.16
C GLU A 60 -22.27 8.90 -19.07
N THR A 61 -22.19 9.94 -18.22
CA THR A 61 -23.07 10.09 -17.04
C THR A 61 -24.26 11.02 -17.27
N GLY A 62 -24.46 11.46 -18.51
CA GLY A 62 -25.53 12.39 -18.88
C GLY A 62 -25.12 13.85 -18.90
N ASP A 63 -26.11 14.75 -18.95
CA ASP A 63 -25.88 16.19 -19.05
C ASP A 63 -25.30 16.77 -17.76
N MET A 64 -24.21 17.52 -17.90
CA MET A 64 -23.62 18.36 -16.85
C MET A 64 -23.87 19.84 -17.14
N GLU A 65 -23.98 20.66 -16.09
CA GLU A 65 -23.89 22.11 -16.23
C GLU A 65 -22.48 22.50 -16.70
N GLY A 66 -22.37 22.98 -17.92
CA GLY A 66 -21.09 23.45 -18.48
C GLY A 66 -20.90 24.95 -18.31
N ASP A 67 -19.68 25.43 -18.53
CA ASP A 67 -19.37 26.85 -18.60
C ASP A 67 -20.30 27.57 -19.63
N LYS A 68 -20.88 28.70 -19.24
CA LYS A 68 -21.75 29.55 -20.07
C LYS A 68 -23.07 28.92 -20.56
N ASN A 69 -23.79 28.18 -19.69
CA ASN A 69 -25.09 27.57 -20.02
C ASN A 69 -25.07 26.56 -21.21
N ARG A 70 -23.93 26.01 -21.57
CA ARG A 70 -23.84 24.92 -22.55
C ARG A 70 -23.88 23.58 -21.82
N ARG A 71 -24.84 22.76 -22.17
CA ARG A 71 -24.91 21.34 -21.74
C ARG A 71 -23.67 20.60 -22.26
N SER A 72 -22.99 19.88 -21.41
CA SER A 72 -21.89 18.99 -21.77
C SER A 72 -22.12 17.60 -21.20
N ILE A 73 -21.70 16.57 -21.92
CA ILE A 73 -21.79 15.19 -21.44
C ILE A 73 -20.64 14.96 -20.47
N GLY A 74 -20.98 14.49 -19.27
CA GLY A 74 -20.02 14.04 -18.27
C GLY A 74 -19.43 12.67 -18.63
N LEU A 75 -18.15 12.52 -18.40
CA LEU A 75 -17.43 11.24 -18.46
C LEU A 75 -16.99 10.85 -17.07
N ASN A 76 -17.10 9.57 -16.76
CA ASN A 76 -16.62 8.99 -15.51
C ASN A 76 -15.84 7.70 -15.79
N LEU A 77 -14.93 7.32 -14.91
CA LEU A 77 -14.32 6.00 -14.95
C LEU A 77 -15.38 4.96 -14.54
N ASN A 78 -15.52 3.90 -15.31
CA ASN A 78 -16.46 2.82 -14.99
C ASN A 78 -15.82 1.86 -13.97
N CYS A 79 -15.77 2.31 -12.71
CA CYS A 79 -15.05 1.61 -11.65
C CYS A 79 -15.64 0.25 -11.29
N ALA A 80 -16.94 0.03 -11.52
CA ALA A 80 -17.62 -1.23 -11.22
C ALA A 80 -17.47 -2.29 -12.34
N LYS A 81 -16.93 -1.91 -13.51
CA LYS A 81 -16.79 -2.82 -14.66
C LYS A 81 -15.58 -3.73 -14.53
N TYR A 82 -14.52 -3.26 -13.90
CA TYR A 82 -13.25 -3.97 -13.82
C TYR A 82 -12.90 -4.23 -12.36
N HIS A 83 -12.51 -5.47 -12.10
CA HIS A 83 -12.09 -5.92 -10.78
C HIS A 83 -10.60 -6.26 -10.76
N VAL A 84 -10.00 -6.20 -9.59
CA VAL A 84 -8.64 -6.64 -9.35
C VAL A 84 -8.60 -7.59 -8.16
N VAL A 85 -7.68 -8.54 -8.18
CA VAL A 85 -7.36 -9.36 -7.01
C VAL A 85 -6.19 -8.72 -6.28
N GLY A 86 -6.35 -8.50 -4.97
CA GLY A 86 -5.27 -8.15 -4.07
C GLY A 86 -4.83 -9.36 -3.27
N VAL A 87 -3.54 -9.66 -3.26
CA VAL A 87 -2.92 -10.72 -2.46
C VAL A 87 -1.92 -10.11 -1.50
N LYS A 88 -2.21 -10.15 -0.20
CA LYS A 88 -1.28 -9.71 0.84
C LYS A 88 -0.61 -10.90 1.49
N PHE A 89 0.70 -10.88 1.55
CA PHE A 89 1.49 -11.81 2.35
C PHE A 89 1.81 -11.19 3.71
N ALA A 90 1.42 -11.89 4.79
CA ALA A 90 1.87 -11.63 6.15
C ALA A 90 2.56 -12.89 6.68
N ARG A 91 3.21 -12.79 7.85
CA ARG A 91 3.97 -13.91 8.40
C ARG A 91 3.10 -15.09 8.78
N SER A 92 1.86 -14.83 9.22
CA SER A 92 0.95 -15.86 9.74
C SER A 92 -0.18 -16.23 8.79
N LEU A 93 -0.46 -15.40 7.77
CA LEU A 93 -1.56 -15.65 6.84
C LEU A 93 -1.35 -14.93 5.50
N VAL A 94 -1.99 -15.44 4.46
CA VAL A 94 -2.14 -14.75 3.18
C VAL A 94 -3.59 -14.31 3.04
N GLN A 95 -3.82 -13.04 2.73
CA GLN A 95 -5.14 -12.50 2.44
C GLN A 95 -5.32 -12.34 0.95
N ILE A 96 -6.42 -12.86 0.42
CA ILE A 96 -6.80 -12.75 -0.99
C ILE A 96 -8.16 -12.08 -1.06
N ALA A 97 -8.25 -10.94 -1.71
CA ALA A 97 -9.49 -10.20 -1.81
C ALA A 97 -9.74 -9.69 -3.22
N VAL A 98 -11.00 -9.61 -3.63
CA VAL A 98 -11.43 -8.99 -4.88
C VAL A 98 -11.95 -7.60 -4.59
N PHE A 99 -11.55 -6.65 -5.42
CA PHE A 99 -11.94 -5.24 -5.31
C PHE A 99 -12.41 -4.70 -6.68
N ASP A 100 -13.32 -3.75 -6.66
CA ASP A 100 -13.54 -2.86 -7.80
C ASP A 100 -12.43 -1.78 -7.87
N LEU A 101 -12.43 -0.96 -8.92
CA LEU A 101 -11.40 0.08 -9.08
C LEU A 101 -11.52 1.23 -8.07
N LYS A 102 -12.58 1.32 -7.26
CA LYS A 102 -12.71 2.25 -6.13
C LYS A 102 -12.26 1.64 -4.80
N CYS A 103 -11.67 0.43 -4.85
CA CYS A 103 -11.28 -0.32 -3.67
C CYS A 103 -12.47 -0.75 -2.77
N ASN A 104 -13.67 -0.83 -3.32
CA ASN A 104 -14.75 -1.50 -2.61
C ASN A 104 -14.48 -3.00 -2.64
N ARG A 105 -14.37 -3.60 -1.45
CA ARG A 105 -14.06 -5.03 -1.32
C ARG A 105 -15.31 -5.87 -1.64
N ILE A 106 -15.19 -6.76 -2.61
CA ILE A 106 -16.25 -7.67 -3.07
C ILE A 106 -16.17 -8.98 -2.27
N SER A 107 -14.96 -9.52 -2.09
CA SER A 107 -14.74 -10.76 -1.32
C SER A 107 -13.42 -10.71 -0.57
N LEU A 108 -13.29 -11.57 0.46
CA LEU A 108 -12.05 -11.79 1.20
C LEU A 108 -11.94 -13.26 1.58
N THR A 109 -10.76 -13.84 1.37
CA THR A 109 -10.39 -15.19 1.79
C THR A 109 -9.06 -15.12 2.52
N ASP A 110 -9.00 -15.72 3.71
CA ASP A 110 -7.76 -15.86 4.47
C ASP A 110 -7.25 -17.30 4.30
N LEU A 111 -5.96 -17.42 3.96
CA LEU A 111 -5.24 -18.70 3.88
C LEU A 111 -4.14 -18.70 4.94
N PRO A 112 -3.99 -19.77 5.74
CA PRO A 112 -2.84 -19.87 6.63
C PRO A 112 -1.55 -19.95 5.81
N THR A 113 -0.51 -19.24 6.22
CA THR A 113 0.84 -19.53 5.75
C THR A 113 1.30 -20.79 6.46
N GLY A 114 1.68 -21.81 5.69
CA GLY A 114 2.36 -22.98 6.25
C GLY A 114 3.72 -22.60 6.84
N ASP A 115 4.30 -23.52 7.60
CA ASP A 115 5.71 -23.42 7.99
C ASP A 115 6.63 -23.45 6.75
N GLU A 116 7.92 -23.29 6.96
CA GLU A 116 8.91 -23.24 5.86
C GLU A 116 8.96 -24.50 4.99
N GLU A 117 8.54 -25.65 5.52
CA GLU A 117 8.50 -26.93 4.81
C GLU A 117 7.28 -27.00 3.85
N HIS A 118 6.23 -26.23 4.10
CA HIS A 118 4.97 -26.22 3.34
C HIS A 118 4.80 -24.96 2.43
N ILE A 119 5.87 -24.25 2.13
CA ILE A 119 5.81 -23.10 1.21
C ILE A 119 5.29 -23.47 -0.19
N PRO A 120 5.73 -24.60 -0.82
CA PRO A 120 5.21 -24.98 -2.13
C PRO A 120 3.69 -25.21 -2.12
N GLU A 121 3.16 -25.85 -1.07
CA GLU A 121 1.74 -26.10 -0.89
C GLU A 121 0.97 -24.78 -0.70
N THR A 122 1.53 -23.85 0.09
CA THR A 122 0.95 -22.50 0.28
C THR A 122 0.90 -21.75 -1.05
N VAL A 123 1.97 -21.77 -1.84
CA VAL A 123 2.02 -21.15 -3.18
C VAL A 123 0.94 -21.74 -4.09
N GLU A 124 0.78 -23.07 -4.10
CA GLU A 124 -0.23 -23.71 -4.95
C GLU A 124 -1.66 -23.42 -4.45
N GLN A 125 -1.90 -23.33 -3.16
CA GLN A 125 -3.20 -22.92 -2.62
C GLN A 125 -3.56 -21.49 -3.05
N ILE A 126 -2.60 -20.56 -3.02
CA ILE A 126 -2.79 -19.19 -3.50
C ILE A 126 -3.14 -19.20 -5.00
N ARG A 127 -2.37 -19.96 -5.80
CA ARG A 127 -2.63 -20.10 -7.25
C ARG A 127 -4.01 -20.65 -7.53
N ALA A 128 -4.41 -21.73 -6.85
CA ALA A 128 -5.70 -22.35 -7.02
C ALA A 128 -6.84 -21.39 -6.67
N THR A 129 -6.73 -20.68 -5.54
CA THR A 129 -7.72 -19.70 -5.10
C THR A 129 -7.86 -18.56 -6.10
N VAL A 130 -6.74 -17.97 -6.55
CA VAL A 130 -6.78 -16.84 -7.50
C VAL A 130 -7.28 -17.29 -8.88
N ARG A 131 -6.89 -18.49 -9.37
CA ARG A 131 -7.43 -19.06 -10.62
C ARG A 131 -8.95 -19.23 -10.55
N GLN A 132 -9.46 -19.71 -9.42
CA GLN A 132 -10.90 -19.88 -9.24
C GLN A 132 -11.62 -18.52 -9.27
N LEU A 133 -11.10 -17.50 -8.57
CA LEU A 133 -11.66 -16.15 -8.59
C LEU A 133 -11.71 -15.58 -10.02
N ILE A 134 -10.62 -15.74 -10.78
CA ILE A 134 -10.57 -15.27 -12.19
C ILE A 134 -11.55 -16.05 -13.08
N ALA A 135 -11.74 -17.36 -12.83
CA ALA A 135 -12.69 -18.17 -13.58
C ALA A 135 -14.15 -17.80 -13.29
N ASP A 136 -14.44 -17.46 -12.03
CA ASP A 136 -15.79 -17.10 -11.58
C ASP A 136 -16.18 -15.66 -11.93
N ASP A 137 -15.21 -14.76 -12.08
CA ASP A 137 -15.41 -13.35 -12.37
C ASP A 137 -14.54 -12.88 -13.55
N SER A 138 -15.15 -12.82 -14.75
CA SER A 138 -14.49 -12.34 -15.97
C SER A 138 -14.15 -10.83 -15.97
N SER A 139 -14.61 -10.08 -14.97
CA SER A 139 -14.27 -8.68 -14.76
C SER A 139 -12.89 -8.49 -14.11
N ILE A 140 -12.30 -9.56 -13.57
CA ILE A 140 -10.96 -9.52 -13.00
C ILE A 140 -9.92 -9.37 -14.11
N VAL A 141 -9.17 -8.27 -14.08
CA VAL A 141 -8.23 -7.90 -15.14
C VAL A 141 -6.78 -7.89 -14.67
N ALA A 142 -6.52 -7.95 -13.37
CA ALA A 142 -5.16 -7.95 -12.82
C ALA A 142 -5.11 -8.58 -11.42
N VAL A 143 -3.90 -8.99 -11.04
CA VAL A 143 -3.54 -9.39 -9.68
C VAL A 143 -2.45 -8.47 -9.16
N GLY A 144 -2.69 -7.80 -8.05
CA GLY A 144 -1.69 -7.07 -7.30
C GLY A 144 -1.26 -7.87 -6.06
N MET A 145 0.01 -7.84 -5.73
CA MET A 145 0.58 -8.56 -4.59
C MET A 145 1.37 -7.61 -3.71
N ALA A 146 1.12 -7.65 -2.41
CA ALA A 146 1.91 -6.95 -1.40
C ALA A 146 2.71 -7.97 -0.59
N VAL A 147 4.05 -7.89 -0.68
CA VAL A 147 4.97 -8.83 -0.05
C VAL A 147 5.83 -8.13 1.00
N PRO A 148 6.24 -8.83 2.07
CA PRO A 148 7.15 -8.27 3.04
C PRO A 148 8.47 -7.82 2.41
N GLY A 149 9.02 -6.68 2.88
CA GLY A 149 10.30 -6.15 2.41
C GLY A 149 11.52 -6.75 3.11
N PRO A 150 12.72 -6.43 2.61
CA PRO A 150 13.00 -5.75 1.34
C PRO A 150 12.65 -6.60 0.12
N TYR A 151 11.94 -6.02 -0.86
CA TYR A 151 11.61 -6.70 -2.13
C TYR A 151 12.57 -6.27 -3.25
N LEU A 152 13.27 -7.24 -3.81
CA LEU A 152 14.24 -7.08 -4.90
C LEU A 152 13.50 -7.16 -6.23
N VAL A 153 13.10 -6.00 -6.77
CA VAL A 153 12.25 -5.92 -7.97
C VAL A 153 12.86 -6.65 -9.18
N GLU A 154 14.16 -6.46 -9.43
CA GLU A 154 14.85 -7.10 -10.57
C GLU A 154 14.92 -8.64 -10.43
N GLU A 155 14.98 -9.15 -9.19
CA GLU A 155 15.05 -10.57 -8.90
C GLU A 155 13.66 -11.21 -8.67
N GLY A 156 12.62 -10.40 -8.45
CA GLY A 156 11.26 -10.85 -8.22
C GLY A 156 11.04 -11.58 -6.88
N ARG A 157 11.93 -11.38 -5.89
CA ARG A 157 11.90 -12.06 -4.59
C ARG A 157 12.18 -11.12 -3.43
N THR A 158 11.86 -11.58 -2.22
CA THR A 158 12.25 -10.88 -0.99
C THR A 158 13.71 -11.15 -0.62
N ALA A 159 14.41 -10.17 -0.05
CA ALA A 159 15.81 -10.31 0.36
C ALA A 159 15.94 -10.97 1.74
N LEU A 160 15.43 -10.32 2.77
CA LEU A 160 15.48 -10.78 4.14
C LEU A 160 14.09 -10.55 4.76
N VAL A 161 13.44 -11.62 5.20
CA VAL A 161 12.24 -11.50 6.01
C VAL A 161 12.51 -12.23 7.31
N SER A 162 12.57 -11.49 8.41
CA SER A 162 12.72 -12.07 9.74
C SER A 162 11.60 -13.09 9.96
N SER A 163 11.93 -14.30 10.39
CA SER A 163 10.99 -15.43 10.59
C SER A 163 10.26 -15.98 9.35
N MET A 164 10.68 -15.64 8.12
CA MET A 164 10.13 -16.18 6.86
C MET A 164 11.26 -16.51 5.87
N GLN A 165 12.34 -17.13 6.32
CA GLN A 165 13.56 -17.31 5.52
C GLN A 165 13.36 -18.16 4.27
N GLY A 166 12.52 -19.16 4.31
CA GLY A 166 12.21 -20.02 3.15
C GLY A 166 11.58 -19.26 1.98
N TRP A 167 10.81 -18.21 2.24
CA TRP A 167 10.20 -17.37 1.21
C TRP A 167 11.21 -16.58 0.36
N ARG A 168 12.45 -16.44 0.80
CA ARG A 168 13.54 -15.82 0.01
C ARG A 168 13.83 -16.55 -1.31
N GLN A 169 13.47 -17.82 -1.41
CA GLN A 169 13.67 -18.62 -2.62
C GLN A 169 12.50 -18.54 -3.60
N VAL A 170 11.37 -17.99 -3.18
CA VAL A 170 10.19 -17.82 -4.02
C VAL A 170 10.39 -16.59 -4.91
N ASN A 171 10.41 -16.81 -6.22
CA ASN A 171 10.34 -15.73 -7.19
C ASN A 171 8.86 -15.43 -7.47
N PHE A 172 8.32 -14.41 -6.80
CA PHE A 172 6.90 -14.07 -6.87
C PHE A 172 6.43 -13.75 -8.29
N ILE A 173 7.22 -13.01 -9.07
CA ILE A 173 6.85 -12.70 -10.46
C ILE A 173 6.75 -13.99 -11.28
N LYS A 174 7.76 -14.83 -11.26
CA LYS A 174 7.77 -16.08 -12.03
C LYS A 174 6.63 -17.01 -11.60
N GLU A 175 6.52 -17.26 -10.29
CA GLU A 175 5.55 -18.21 -9.74
C GLU A 175 4.09 -17.83 -10.03
N PHE A 176 3.77 -16.54 -10.06
CA PHE A 176 2.39 -16.09 -10.22
C PHE A 176 2.08 -15.56 -11.62
N SER A 177 3.02 -14.95 -12.35
CA SER A 177 2.76 -14.49 -13.73
C SER A 177 2.54 -15.65 -14.71
N GLU A 178 3.19 -16.79 -14.50
CA GLU A 178 2.97 -17.99 -15.31
C GLU A 178 1.68 -18.73 -14.93
N ALA A 179 1.10 -18.43 -13.75
CA ALA A 179 -0.06 -19.12 -13.23
C ALA A 179 -1.41 -18.55 -13.72
N PHE A 180 -1.43 -17.30 -14.16
CA PHE A 180 -2.67 -16.58 -14.47
C PHE A 180 -2.64 -16.04 -15.91
N ASN A 181 -3.84 -15.89 -16.50
CA ASN A 181 -4.04 -15.27 -17.82
C ASN A 181 -4.26 -13.75 -17.74
N VAL A 182 -4.03 -13.14 -16.58
CA VAL A 182 -4.07 -11.70 -16.33
C VAL A 182 -2.71 -11.25 -15.77
N PRO A 183 -2.29 -9.99 -15.99
CA PRO A 183 -1.01 -9.50 -15.48
C PRO A 183 -0.95 -9.50 -13.96
N VAL A 184 0.26 -9.76 -13.44
CA VAL A 184 0.59 -9.80 -12.02
C VAL A 184 1.60 -8.70 -11.71
N PHE A 185 1.33 -7.93 -10.67
CA PHE A 185 2.19 -6.85 -10.19
C PHE A 185 2.53 -7.10 -8.73
N VAL A 186 3.80 -7.02 -8.38
CA VAL A 186 4.30 -7.28 -7.02
C VAL A 186 4.99 -6.05 -6.48
N GLU A 187 4.65 -5.66 -5.25
CA GLU A 187 5.25 -4.54 -4.56
C GLU A 187 5.52 -4.88 -3.08
N GLN A 188 6.46 -4.18 -2.46
CA GLN A 188 6.67 -4.23 -1.02
C GLN A 188 5.44 -3.70 -0.27
N ASP A 189 5.07 -4.35 0.83
CA ASP A 189 3.87 -4.07 1.63
C ASP A 189 3.74 -2.60 2.09
N ALA A 190 4.82 -1.98 2.58
CA ALA A 190 4.80 -0.58 2.98
C ALA A 190 4.59 0.38 1.81
N ARG A 191 5.19 0.10 0.63
CA ARG A 191 4.97 0.90 -0.58
C ARG A 191 3.57 0.68 -1.15
N ALA A 192 3.08 -0.56 -1.12
CA ALA A 192 1.70 -0.89 -1.47
C ALA A 192 0.70 -0.14 -0.56
N GLY A 193 0.96 -0.09 0.75
CA GLY A 193 0.18 0.70 1.69
C GLY A 193 0.22 2.20 1.40
N ALA A 194 1.37 2.74 1.00
CA ALA A 194 1.47 4.13 0.57
C ALA A 194 0.63 4.42 -0.69
N LEU A 195 0.65 3.51 -1.68
CA LEU A 195 -0.22 3.61 -2.86
C LEU A 195 -1.70 3.61 -2.48
N ALA A 196 -2.12 2.75 -1.54
CA ALA A 196 -3.51 2.74 -1.09
C ALA A 196 -3.90 4.06 -0.44
N GLN A 197 -3.06 4.61 0.44
CA GLN A 197 -3.32 5.90 1.07
C GLN A 197 -3.40 7.04 0.05
N PHE A 198 -2.49 7.05 -0.92
CA PHE A 198 -2.46 8.07 -1.97
C PHE A 198 -3.67 7.97 -2.91
N LEU A 199 -4.03 6.76 -3.31
CA LEU A 199 -5.05 6.51 -4.32
C LEU A 199 -6.47 6.68 -3.77
N PHE A 200 -6.70 6.23 -2.51
CA PHE A 200 -8.05 6.17 -1.93
C PHE A 200 -8.37 7.32 -0.96
N ASN A 201 -7.41 8.19 -0.67
CA ASN A 201 -7.59 9.39 0.15
C ASN A 201 -7.26 10.66 -0.64
N PRO A 202 -8.24 11.32 -1.25
CA PRO A 202 -8.01 12.55 -2.04
C PRO A 202 -7.24 13.64 -1.29
N GLU A 203 -7.40 13.73 0.04
CA GLU A 203 -6.70 14.71 0.89
C GLU A 203 -5.18 14.47 0.96
N LEU A 204 -4.71 13.26 0.59
CA LEU A 204 -3.31 12.85 0.61
C LEU A 204 -2.68 12.86 -0.79
N SER A 205 -3.41 13.26 -1.82
CA SER A 205 -2.94 13.28 -3.21
C SER A 205 -2.03 14.47 -3.56
N GLU A 206 -1.92 15.45 -2.66
CA GLU A 206 -1.07 16.62 -2.84
C GLU A 206 0.18 16.55 -1.95
N GLY A 207 1.33 16.91 -2.50
CA GLY A 207 2.61 16.93 -1.81
C GLY A 207 3.26 15.55 -1.71
N SER A 208 4.00 15.32 -0.62
CA SER A 208 4.67 14.05 -0.34
C SER A 208 4.03 13.31 0.83
N LEU A 209 3.86 12.00 0.67
CA LEU A 209 3.22 11.09 1.62
C LEU A 209 4.22 10.06 2.12
N ALA A 210 4.30 9.90 3.42
CA ALA A 210 4.98 8.78 4.09
C ALA A 210 3.94 7.85 4.73
N TYR A 211 3.80 6.64 4.24
CA TYR A 211 3.05 5.59 4.93
C TYR A 211 3.99 4.81 5.83
N TYR A 212 3.79 4.94 7.14
CA TYR A 212 4.58 4.30 8.16
C TYR A 212 3.86 3.01 8.60
N LEU A 213 4.30 1.90 8.04
CA LEU A 213 3.77 0.56 8.32
C LEU A 213 4.22 0.11 9.70
N LEU A 214 3.28 -0.07 10.62
CA LEU A 214 3.48 -0.46 12.00
C LEU A 214 2.86 -1.85 12.23
N GLY A 215 3.45 -2.86 11.61
CA GLY A 215 2.98 -4.24 11.57
C GLY A 215 3.86 -5.22 12.34
N GLU A 216 3.94 -6.46 11.86
CA GLU A 216 4.85 -7.50 12.38
C GLU A 216 6.32 -7.08 12.26
N GLY A 217 6.68 -6.32 11.22
CA GLY A 217 7.88 -5.51 11.08
C GLY A 217 7.53 -4.03 11.03
N ILE A 218 8.55 -3.19 10.81
CA ILE A 218 8.42 -1.75 10.63
C ILE A 218 8.88 -1.40 9.21
N GLY A 219 7.96 -0.85 8.41
CA GLY A 219 8.21 -0.48 7.02
C GLY A 219 7.88 0.99 6.74
N LEU A 220 8.35 1.48 5.60
CA LEU A 220 8.06 2.83 5.12
C LEU A 220 7.85 2.83 3.61
N GLY A 221 6.72 3.37 3.17
CA GLY A 221 6.48 3.73 1.77
C GLY A 221 6.44 5.24 1.63
N ILE A 222 7.18 5.77 0.65
CA ILE A 222 7.17 7.21 0.33
C ILE A 222 6.60 7.39 -1.07
N ILE A 223 5.64 8.31 -1.18
CA ILE A 223 5.19 8.84 -2.47
C ILE A 223 5.59 10.31 -2.50
N ASP A 224 6.30 10.69 -3.53
CA ASP A 224 6.69 12.07 -3.80
C ASP A 224 6.29 12.44 -5.22
N ASN A 225 5.60 13.58 -5.38
CA ASN A 225 5.07 14.02 -6.66
C ASN A 225 4.28 12.92 -7.42
N GLY A 226 3.45 12.16 -6.69
CA GLY A 226 2.60 11.10 -7.24
C GLY A 226 3.33 9.80 -7.59
N SER A 227 4.61 9.67 -7.28
CA SER A 227 5.42 8.49 -7.62
C SER A 227 6.05 7.86 -6.37
N ILE A 228 6.13 6.52 -6.35
CA ILE A 228 6.83 5.80 -5.28
C ILE A 228 8.33 6.12 -5.32
N TYR A 229 8.91 6.38 -4.16
CA TYR A 229 10.35 6.50 -4.00
C TYR A 229 11.01 5.13 -3.86
N TYR A 230 11.61 4.65 -4.92
CA TYR A 230 12.29 3.33 -4.96
C TYR A 230 13.75 3.37 -4.51
N GLY A 231 14.42 4.52 -4.58
CA GLY A 231 15.88 4.60 -4.51
C GLY A 231 16.56 4.00 -5.74
N ALA A 232 17.89 3.87 -5.67
CA ALA A 232 18.70 3.45 -6.83
C ALA A 232 18.49 1.98 -7.24
N HIS A 233 18.14 1.10 -6.28
CA HIS A 233 18.05 -0.35 -6.49
C HIS A 233 16.68 -0.91 -6.07
N GLY A 234 15.65 -0.08 -5.91
CA GLY A 234 14.31 -0.52 -5.54
C GLY A 234 14.14 -0.97 -4.08
N THR A 235 15.13 -0.72 -3.22
CA THR A 235 15.15 -1.17 -1.81
C THR A 235 15.32 -0.02 -0.82
N ALA A 236 14.89 1.18 -1.19
CA ALA A 236 14.93 2.34 -0.29
C ALA A 236 13.88 2.22 0.83
N THR A 237 14.01 3.11 1.80
CA THR A 237 13.04 3.33 2.88
C THR A 237 12.97 2.21 3.95
N GLU A 238 14.04 1.44 4.15
CA GLU A 238 14.14 0.42 5.19
C GLU A 238 14.29 1.04 6.60
N ILE A 239 13.31 1.85 7.00
CA ILE A 239 13.31 2.65 8.24
C ILE A 239 13.34 1.76 9.49
N GLY A 240 12.78 0.55 9.43
CA GLY A 240 12.78 -0.41 10.52
C GLY A 240 14.18 -0.84 10.93
N HIS A 241 15.16 -0.76 10.01
CA HIS A 241 16.53 -1.19 10.22
C HIS A 241 17.52 -0.07 10.53
N ILE A 242 17.06 1.17 10.72
CA ILE A 242 17.92 2.21 11.28
C ILE A 242 18.19 1.93 12.75
N SER A 243 19.44 2.16 13.20
CA SER A 243 19.80 2.06 14.62
C SER A 243 19.25 3.24 15.40
N VAL A 244 18.43 2.97 16.39
CA VAL A 244 17.96 3.95 17.39
C VAL A 244 18.70 3.81 18.71
N ASP A 245 19.47 2.75 18.86
CA ASP A 245 20.37 2.50 19.99
C ASP A 245 21.60 1.72 19.50
N VAL A 246 22.75 2.39 19.40
CA VAL A 246 23.99 1.79 18.89
C VAL A 246 24.56 0.65 19.76
N ASN A 247 24.12 0.53 21.01
CA ASN A 247 24.47 -0.53 21.94
C ASN A 247 23.27 -1.44 22.27
N GLY A 248 22.22 -1.38 21.46
CA GLY A 248 20.95 -2.01 21.73
C GLY A 248 20.84 -3.49 21.29
N LYS A 249 19.62 -3.91 21.01
CA LYS A 249 19.31 -5.32 20.65
C LYS A 249 19.90 -5.70 19.30
N PRO A 250 20.45 -6.92 19.13
CA PRO A 250 20.82 -7.43 17.81
C PRO A 250 19.59 -7.61 16.94
N CYS A 251 19.77 -7.43 15.62
CA CYS A 251 18.75 -7.61 14.62
C CYS A 251 19.16 -8.68 13.59
N ASP A 252 18.20 -9.45 13.08
CA ASP A 252 18.42 -10.50 12.08
C ASP A 252 19.03 -9.97 10.77
N CYS A 253 18.91 -8.66 10.51
CA CYS A 253 19.58 -8.03 9.36
C CYS A 253 21.10 -7.88 9.53
N GLY A 254 21.67 -8.25 10.68
CA GLY A 254 23.08 -8.12 11.03
C GLY A 254 23.46 -6.80 11.72
N ASN A 255 22.55 -5.85 11.82
CA ASN A 255 22.73 -4.58 12.50
C ASN A 255 22.38 -4.69 14.00
N ILE A 256 22.69 -3.64 14.77
CA ILE A 256 22.39 -3.53 16.20
C ILE A 256 21.50 -2.31 16.43
N GLY A 257 20.48 -2.48 17.31
CA GLY A 257 19.59 -1.41 17.74
C GLY A 257 18.59 -0.96 16.69
N CYS A 258 18.25 -1.80 15.72
CA CYS A 258 17.22 -1.51 14.73
C CYS A 258 15.89 -1.12 15.37
N LEU A 259 15.24 -0.11 14.83
CA LEU A 259 13.97 0.43 15.33
C LEU A 259 12.90 -0.64 15.51
N GLU A 260 12.78 -1.58 14.57
CA GLU A 260 11.79 -2.65 14.63
C GLU A 260 11.94 -3.56 15.86
N ARG A 261 13.16 -3.70 16.42
CA ARG A 261 13.42 -4.51 17.63
C ARG A 261 12.82 -3.90 18.90
N TYR A 262 12.27 -2.69 18.84
CA TYR A 262 11.69 -1.96 19.97
C TYR A 262 10.20 -1.70 19.84
N CYS A 263 9.68 -1.61 18.61
CA CYS A 263 8.30 -1.15 18.41
C CYS A 263 7.51 -1.88 17.33
N SER A 264 7.99 -3.00 16.78
CA SER A 264 7.18 -3.86 15.92
C SER A 264 6.22 -4.74 16.76
N ALA A 265 5.18 -5.31 16.13
CA ALA A 265 4.27 -6.23 16.80
C ALA A 265 5.00 -7.48 17.31
N ASN A 266 6.04 -7.94 16.60
CA ASN A 266 6.92 -9.00 17.08
C ASN A 266 7.66 -8.59 18.36
N ALA A 267 8.27 -7.39 18.38
CA ALA A 267 8.95 -6.87 19.57
C ALA A 267 8.01 -6.68 20.76
N ILE A 268 6.76 -6.24 20.52
CA ILE A 268 5.73 -6.14 21.56
C ILE A 268 5.42 -7.53 22.13
N HIS A 269 5.21 -8.52 21.27
CA HIS A 269 4.89 -9.88 21.69
C HIS A 269 6.05 -10.52 22.47
N GLU A 270 7.31 -10.32 22.06
CA GLU A 270 8.49 -10.73 22.83
C GLU A 270 8.46 -10.14 24.25
N ARG A 271 8.18 -8.83 24.37
CA ARG A 271 8.08 -8.15 25.67
C ARG A 271 6.94 -8.66 26.53
N LEU A 272 5.80 -9.04 25.93
CA LEU A 272 4.68 -9.64 26.66
C LEU A 272 5.02 -11.04 27.16
N ASN A 273 5.78 -11.84 26.39
CA ASN A 273 6.27 -13.14 26.81
C ASN A 273 7.30 -13.04 27.97
N GLU A 274 8.11 -11.97 28.01
CA GLU A 274 8.98 -11.66 29.15
C GLU A 274 8.18 -11.21 30.39
N GLN A 275 7.00 -10.62 30.20
CA GLN A 275 6.14 -10.07 31.26
C GLN A 275 4.67 -10.55 31.09
N PRO A 276 4.41 -11.87 31.23
CA PRO A 276 3.10 -12.46 30.92
C PRO A 276 1.96 -11.97 31.84
N SER A 277 2.29 -11.32 32.95
CA SER A 277 1.28 -10.69 33.82
C SER A 277 0.55 -9.52 33.13
N ILE A 278 1.15 -8.87 32.12
CA ILE A 278 0.52 -7.77 31.37
C ILE A 278 -0.64 -8.32 30.53
N VAL A 279 -0.40 -9.40 29.75
CA VAL A 279 -1.42 -10.08 28.94
C VAL A 279 -1.29 -11.59 29.19
N PRO A 280 -2.01 -12.14 30.17
CA PRO A 280 -1.95 -13.57 30.45
C PRO A 280 -2.39 -14.43 29.25
N GLY A 281 -1.61 -15.49 28.94
CA GLY A 281 -1.85 -16.37 27.80
C GLY A 281 -1.38 -15.81 26.45
N CYS A 282 -0.57 -14.75 26.45
CA CYS A 282 -0.08 -14.14 25.20
C CYS A 282 0.80 -15.11 24.39
N GLU A 283 1.46 -16.07 25.01
CA GLU A 283 2.32 -17.06 24.38
C GLU A 283 1.60 -17.95 23.34
N ALA A 284 0.28 -18.09 23.46
CA ALA A 284 -0.55 -18.84 22.52
C ALA A 284 -1.22 -17.94 21.45
N MET A 285 -0.97 -16.63 21.49
CA MET A 285 -1.57 -15.65 20.58
C MET A 285 -0.69 -15.40 19.34
N THR A 286 -1.30 -14.97 18.24
CA THR A 286 -0.55 -14.34 17.16
C THR A 286 -0.06 -12.97 17.59
N HIS A 287 0.94 -12.39 16.87
CA HIS A 287 1.44 -11.04 17.18
C HIS A 287 0.33 -9.98 17.15
N ALA A 288 -0.58 -10.07 16.18
CA ALA A 288 -1.74 -9.18 16.08
C ALA A 288 -2.71 -9.33 17.26
N GLN A 289 -3.01 -10.56 17.68
CA GLN A 289 -3.87 -10.82 18.84
C GLN A 289 -3.25 -10.31 20.14
N ALA A 290 -1.96 -10.52 20.35
CA ALA A 290 -1.22 -10.04 21.52
C ALA A 290 -1.24 -8.51 21.59
N CYS A 291 -1.00 -7.81 20.47
CA CYS A 291 -1.11 -6.35 20.37
C CYS A 291 -2.53 -5.86 20.67
N THR A 292 -3.55 -6.48 20.08
CA THR A 292 -4.95 -6.12 20.32
C THR A 292 -5.32 -6.28 21.80
N ALA A 293 -4.88 -7.37 22.43
CA ALA A 293 -5.11 -7.61 23.86
C ALA A 293 -4.39 -6.56 24.74
N LEU A 294 -3.14 -6.21 24.40
CA LEU A 294 -2.39 -5.15 25.09
C LEU A 294 -3.13 -3.81 25.02
N PHE A 295 -3.55 -3.40 23.82
CA PHE A 295 -4.20 -2.10 23.62
C PHE A 295 -5.59 -2.05 24.28
N ALA A 296 -6.33 -3.15 24.29
CA ALA A 296 -7.58 -3.25 25.03
C ALA A 296 -7.39 -3.06 26.55
N LYS A 297 -6.35 -3.67 27.14
CA LYS A 297 -6.01 -3.47 28.56
C LYS A 297 -5.53 -2.05 28.85
N ALA A 298 -4.71 -1.49 27.98
CA ALA A 298 -4.28 -0.10 28.10
C ALA A 298 -5.48 0.87 28.08
N ALA A 299 -6.43 0.64 27.17
CA ALA A 299 -7.68 1.41 27.09
C ALA A 299 -8.59 1.24 28.33
N ALA A 300 -8.53 0.06 28.98
CA ALA A 300 -9.23 -0.20 30.25
C ALA A 300 -8.52 0.40 31.48
N GLY A 301 -7.37 1.07 31.32
CA GLY A 301 -6.64 1.74 32.38
C GLY A 301 -5.61 0.87 33.13
N ASP A 302 -5.28 -0.32 32.60
CA ASP A 302 -4.19 -1.11 33.16
C ASP A 302 -2.86 -0.37 33.00
N LYS A 303 -2.22 -0.08 34.15
CA LYS A 303 -1.02 0.76 34.17
C LYS A 303 0.16 0.13 33.41
N ALA A 304 0.40 -1.16 33.56
CA ALA A 304 1.52 -1.84 32.92
C ALA A 304 1.33 -1.89 31.40
N ALA A 305 0.09 -2.13 30.93
CA ALA A 305 -0.25 -2.07 29.54
C ALA A 305 -0.12 -0.65 28.95
N MET A 306 -0.54 0.38 29.69
CA MET A 306 -0.38 1.78 29.30
C MET A 306 1.09 2.17 29.19
N ASP A 307 1.93 1.77 30.18
CA ASP A 307 3.35 2.08 30.20
C ASP A 307 4.08 1.44 29.00
N LEU A 308 3.81 0.17 28.70
CA LEU A 308 4.36 -0.53 27.54
C LEU A 308 3.89 0.10 26.21
N THR A 309 2.59 0.41 26.09
CA THR A 309 2.07 1.08 24.89
C THR A 309 2.71 2.45 24.65
N SER A 310 2.93 3.23 25.74
CA SER A 310 3.60 4.52 25.67
C SER A 310 5.08 4.39 25.30
N GLU A 311 5.78 3.37 25.80
CA GLU A 311 7.16 3.09 25.42
C GLU A 311 7.28 2.79 23.92
N VAL A 312 6.44 1.91 23.41
CA VAL A 312 6.35 1.57 21.98
C VAL A 312 6.08 2.82 21.14
N ALA A 313 5.09 3.63 21.56
CA ALA A 313 4.74 4.88 20.87
C ALA A 313 5.90 5.88 20.79
N ARG A 314 6.76 5.95 21.82
CA ARG A 314 7.97 6.79 21.80
C ARG A 314 8.98 6.34 20.75
N TYR A 315 9.24 5.03 20.63
CA TYR A 315 10.12 4.51 19.59
C TYR A 315 9.57 4.79 18.19
N ILE A 316 8.25 4.63 17.98
CA ILE A 316 7.58 5.01 16.72
C ILE A 316 7.76 6.52 16.48
N GLY A 317 7.66 7.34 17.53
CA GLY A 317 7.92 8.77 17.46
C GLY A 317 9.36 9.09 17.01
N TYR A 318 10.36 8.37 17.50
CA TYR A 318 11.75 8.53 17.03
C TYR A 318 11.91 8.15 15.57
N GLY A 319 11.24 7.09 15.12
CA GLY A 319 11.16 6.74 13.70
C GLY A 319 10.53 7.87 12.87
N ALA A 320 9.43 8.47 13.34
CA ALA A 320 8.80 9.60 12.68
C ALA A 320 9.70 10.84 12.58
N VAL A 321 10.50 11.13 13.63
CA VAL A 321 11.54 12.19 13.60
C VAL A 321 12.56 11.92 12.49
N ASN A 322 13.03 10.67 12.35
CA ASN A 322 13.96 10.29 11.30
C ASN A 322 13.34 10.41 9.90
N ILE A 323 12.06 10.03 9.74
CA ILE A 323 11.32 10.20 8.48
C ILE A 323 11.24 11.67 8.11
N ILE A 324 10.89 12.54 9.06
CA ILE A 324 10.81 14.00 8.82
C ILE A 324 12.18 14.56 8.44
N ASN A 325 13.22 14.20 9.16
CA ASN A 325 14.57 14.72 8.89
C ASN A 325 15.16 14.23 7.56
N ALA A 326 14.77 13.02 7.09
CA ALA A 326 15.31 12.43 5.87
C ALA A 326 14.50 12.78 4.61
N PHE A 327 13.17 12.87 4.73
CA PHE A 327 12.26 13.00 3.58
C PHE A 327 11.38 14.24 3.63
N ASN A 328 11.22 14.86 4.80
CA ASN A 328 10.37 16.04 5.04
C ASN A 328 8.98 15.94 4.37
N PRO A 329 8.20 14.86 4.62
CA PRO A 329 6.92 14.67 3.96
C PRO A 329 5.87 15.65 4.48
N THR A 330 4.89 16.01 3.64
CA THR A 330 3.73 16.79 4.06
C THR A 330 2.81 15.99 4.98
N HIS A 331 2.74 14.66 4.80
CA HIS A 331 1.92 13.77 5.59
C HIS A 331 2.68 12.52 6.01
N ILE A 332 2.50 12.10 7.27
CA ILE A 332 2.85 10.77 7.76
C ILE A 332 1.57 10.07 8.19
N VAL A 333 1.27 8.94 7.58
CA VAL A 333 0.11 8.09 7.93
C VAL A 333 0.60 6.85 8.65
N LEU A 334 0.19 6.69 9.91
CA LEU A 334 0.48 5.50 10.72
C LEU A 334 -0.56 4.43 10.41
N GLY A 335 -0.13 3.25 9.99
CA GLY A 335 -1.06 2.17 9.61
C GLY A 335 -0.65 0.81 10.15
N ASP A 336 -1.53 -0.19 9.93
CA ASP A 336 -1.41 -1.59 10.32
C ASP A 336 -1.62 -1.83 11.84
N ILE A 337 -1.21 -2.99 12.33
CA ILE A 337 -1.53 -3.59 13.63
C ILE A 337 -1.41 -2.61 14.80
N ILE A 338 -0.29 -1.92 14.92
CA ILE A 338 0.01 -1.08 16.09
C ILE A 338 -0.79 0.23 16.06
N SER A 339 -1.21 0.67 14.87
CA SER A 339 -2.07 1.85 14.75
C SER A 339 -3.42 1.70 15.48
N GLN A 340 -3.84 0.45 15.77
CA GLN A 340 -5.05 0.14 16.56
C GLN A 340 -4.98 0.65 18.01
N ALA A 341 -3.79 0.97 18.53
CA ALA A 341 -3.67 1.67 19.81
C ALA A 341 -4.30 3.08 19.78
N GLY A 342 -4.61 3.61 18.60
CA GLY A 342 -5.46 4.76 18.37
C GLY A 342 -4.87 6.09 18.86
N GLN A 343 -5.73 6.94 19.41
CA GLN A 343 -5.35 8.30 19.80
C GLN A 343 -4.21 8.38 20.83
N PRO A 344 -4.08 7.48 21.82
CA PRO A 344 -2.92 7.47 22.73
C PRO A 344 -1.58 7.33 22.00
N LEU A 345 -1.49 6.42 21.04
CA LEU A 345 -0.32 6.26 20.17
C LEU A 345 -0.03 7.55 19.40
N LEU A 346 -1.02 8.08 18.69
CA LEU A 346 -0.88 9.28 17.87
C LEU A 346 -0.42 10.49 18.69
N ASN A 347 -0.96 10.66 19.89
CA ASN A 347 -0.60 11.77 20.78
C ASN A 347 0.86 11.67 21.23
N GLU A 348 1.32 10.48 21.62
CA GLU A 348 2.72 10.31 22.06
C GLU A 348 3.69 10.48 20.88
N VAL A 349 3.38 9.95 19.70
CA VAL A 349 4.17 10.16 18.47
C VAL A 349 4.27 11.66 18.15
N LYS A 350 3.15 12.38 18.13
CA LYS A 350 3.14 13.85 17.90
C LYS A 350 3.93 14.62 18.95
N LYS A 351 3.90 14.18 20.20
CA LYS A 351 4.67 14.78 21.29
C LYS A 351 6.17 14.61 21.03
N VAL A 352 6.64 13.38 20.74
CA VAL A 352 8.05 13.11 20.45
C VAL A 352 8.52 13.93 19.25
N VAL A 353 7.75 13.98 18.17
CA VAL A 353 8.06 14.78 16.98
C VAL A 353 8.23 16.25 17.35
N ARG A 354 7.26 16.83 18.05
CA ARG A 354 7.32 18.24 18.48
C ARG A 354 8.55 18.55 19.36
N GLU A 355 8.96 17.59 20.21
CA GLU A 355 10.08 17.78 21.16
C GLU A 355 11.46 17.51 20.54
N ARG A 356 11.51 16.76 19.41
CA ARG A 356 12.77 16.19 18.89
C ARG A 356 13.10 16.58 17.46
N THR A 357 12.17 17.15 16.69
CA THR A 357 12.48 17.70 15.37
C THR A 357 12.97 19.14 15.48
N ILE A 358 13.72 19.57 14.48
CA ILE A 358 14.02 20.99 14.27
C ILE A 358 12.68 21.69 13.99
N PRO A 359 12.31 22.74 14.77
CA PRO A 359 10.97 23.35 14.66
C PRO A 359 10.61 23.76 13.24
N GLU A 360 11.55 24.36 12.49
CA GLU A 360 11.36 24.83 11.13
C GLU A 360 11.19 23.70 10.11
N VAL A 361 11.60 22.49 10.46
CA VAL A 361 11.51 21.30 9.56
C VAL A 361 10.23 20.50 9.82
N GLY A 362 9.84 20.34 11.08
CA GLY A 362 8.77 19.42 11.46
C GLY A 362 7.38 20.04 11.64
N HIS A 363 7.26 21.39 11.60
CA HIS A 363 6.00 22.02 12.00
C HIS A 363 4.85 21.84 11.01
N ASP A 364 5.13 21.65 9.72
CA ASP A 364 4.12 21.51 8.67
C ASP A 364 3.72 20.06 8.38
N THR A 365 4.48 19.08 8.91
CA THR A 365 4.16 17.66 8.69
C THR A 365 2.92 17.26 9.48
N LYS A 366 1.87 16.84 8.78
CA LYS A 366 0.66 16.28 9.38
C LYS A 366 0.84 14.79 9.68
N ILE A 367 0.58 14.39 10.92
CA ILE A 367 0.66 12.97 11.33
C ILE A 367 -0.76 12.51 11.66
N THR A 368 -1.22 11.43 11.01
CA THR A 368 -2.56 10.86 11.17
C THR A 368 -2.51 9.35 11.28
N LEU A 369 -3.59 8.76 11.79
CA LEU A 369 -3.82 7.32 11.66
C LEU A 369 -4.43 7.03 10.29
N SER A 370 -4.16 5.84 9.75
CA SER A 370 -4.83 5.34 8.55
C SER A 370 -6.34 5.28 8.79
N ASN A 371 -7.10 5.76 7.81
CA ASN A 371 -8.57 5.71 7.80
C ASN A 371 -9.10 4.61 6.86
N LEU A 372 -8.24 3.81 6.25
CA LEU A 372 -8.67 2.71 5.41
C LEU A 372 -9.37 1.65 6.27
N PRO A 373 -10.56 1.16 5.85
CA PRO A 373 -11.48 0.39 6.71
C PRO A 373 -11.00 -1.03 7.02
N THR A 374 -9.97 -1.50 6.36
CA THR A 374 -9.36 -2.81 6.58
C THR A 374 -7.87 -2.68 6.53
N ASP A 375 -7.19 -3.77 6.85
CA ASP A 375 -5.77 -3.92 6.63
C ASP A 375 -5.32 -3.14 5.37
N ALA A 376 -4.64 -2.02 5.60
CA ALA A 376 -4.21 -1.12 4.54
C ALA A 376 -3.36 -1.83 3.47
N THR A 377 -2.77 -2.97 3.82
CA THR A 377 -1.89 -3.72 2.94
C THR A 377 -2.61 -4.65 1.97
N VAL A 378 -3.80 -5.21 2.29
CA VAL A 378 -4.58 -5.94 1.28
C VAL A 378 -5.22 -4.96 0.28
N SER A 379 -5.66 -3.80 0.76
CA SER A 379 -6.05 -2.67 -0.11
C SER A 379 -4.84 -2.13 -0.88
N GLY A 380 -3.64 -2.18 -0.28
CA GLY A 380 -2.37 -1.86 -0.92
C GLY A 380 -2.07 -2.78 -2.11
N ALA A 381 -2.26 -4.07 -1.94
CA ALA A 381 -2.12 -5.02 -3.04
C ALA A 381 -3.08 -4.69 -4.21
N ALA A 382 -4.34 -4.35 -3.90
CA ALA A 382 -5.28 -3.88 -4.92
C ALA A 382 -4.82 -2.55 -5.56
N ALA A 383 -4.31 -1.61 -4.76
CA ALA A 383 -3.79 -0.32 -5.26
C ALA A 383 -2.65 -0.50 -6.25
N VAL A 384 -1.77 -1.49 -6.04
CA VAL A 384 -0.71 -1.83 -7.00
C VAL A 384 -1.30 -2.20 -8.37
N ALA A 385 -2.32 -3.05 -8.41
CA ALA A 385 -2.98 -3.44 -9.66
C ALA A 385 -3.75 -2.26 -10.29
N ILE A 386 -4.48 -1.49 -9.49
CA ILE A 386 -5.27 -0.33 -9.95
C ILE A 386 -4.32 0.76 -10.51
N THR A 387 -3.20 1.05 -9.85
CA THR A 387 -2.21 2.00 -10.34
C THR A 387 -1.70 1.59 -11.72
N ASN A 388 -1.32 0.31 -11.89
CA ASN A 388 -0.88 -0.19 -13.17
C ASN A 388 -2.00 -0.15 -14.25
N PHE A 389 -3.26 -0.40 -13.87
CA PHE A 389 -4.40 -0.24 -14.77
C PHE A 389 -4.55 1.21 -15.26
N LEU A 390 -4.35 2.19 -14.39
CA LEU A 390 -4.44 3.61 -14.74
C LEU A 390 -3.24 4.11 -15.55
N GLU A 391 -2.03 3.60 -15.25
CA GLU A 391 -0.78 4.03 -15.87
C GLU A 391 -0.50 3.34 -17.21
N HIS A 392 -0.89 2.07 -17.34
CA HIS A 392 -0.60 1.22 -18.50
C HIS A 392 -1.84 0.59 -19.12
N PRO A 393 -2.87 1.39 -19.49
CA PRO A 393 -4.16 0.85 -19.95
C PRO A 393 -4.09 -0.10 -21.14
N SER A 394 -3.08 0.02 -22.01
CA SER A 394 -2.91 -0.89 -23.14
C SER A 394 -2.53 -2.33 -22.77
N MET A 395 -2.12 -2.57 -21.52
CA MET A 395 -1.90 -3.94 -21.03
C MET A 395 -3.20 -4.71 -20.76
N PHE A 396 -4.31 -4.00 -20.57
CA PHE A 396 -5.58 -4.58 -20.11
C PHE A 396 -6.63 -4.64 -21.23
N PHE A 397 -6.51 -3.78 -22.21
CA PHE A 397 -7.43 -3.74 -23.35
C PHE A 397 -6.73 -3.19 -24.60
N ASP A 398 -7.03 -3.82 -25.73
CA ASP A 398 -6.53 -3.35 -27.01
C ASP A 398 -7.17 -1.99 -27.36
N VAL A 399 -6.36 -0.95 -27.43
CA VAL A 399 -6.74 0.44 -27.77
C VAL A 399 -6.08 0.90 -29.06
N ALA A 400 -5.66 -0.07 -29.90
CA ALA A 400 -5.01 0.20 -31.19
C ALA A 400 -5.90 1.00 -32.18
#